data_24a77825332e16cae1c0c2edfa84ad8f
#
_entry.id   24a77825332e16cae1c0c2edfa84ad8f
#
_cell.length_a   1.000
_cell.length_b   1.000
_cell.length_c   1.000
_cell.angle_alpha   90.00
_cell.angle_beta   90.00
_cell.angle_gamma   90.00
#
_symmetry.space_group_name_H-M   'P 1'
#
loop_
_entity.id
_entity.type
_entity.pdbx_description
1 polymer ?
#
loop_
_entity_poly.entity_id
_entity_poly.type
_entity_poly.pdbx_seq_one_letter_code
_entity_poly.pdbx_strand_id
1 'polypeptide(L)'
;LSNALTELTAPGDLLLHVAATAGTYVRETVNAGRRILSLNVNPIPLVWMHLLLAHPPKAKLSALLTRLGDIPKENRPFVRYVEDIYQSPCPKCGQSGVAEWLLWDRESQQPVSKRVRCPHCRQTHEGPITAQDVTQSERFKDGSGPAYYMALGRIANPEDPGRGRAAELVKLYTPRNLSLIFDTINRVQRLHLPEHLERSLMGLLLEALDQ
;
A
#
# COMPACT_ATOMS: atom_id res chain seq x y z
N LEU A 1 31.74 -5.74 1.86
CA LEU A 1 31.13 -6.06 0.58
C LEU A 1 31.93 -5.46 -0.57
N SER A 2 32.22 -4.17 -0.54
CA SER A 2 32.97 -3.44 -1.55
C SER A 2 34.35 -4.10 -1.87
N ASN A 3 35.12 -4.50 -0.84
CA ASN A 3 36.38 -5.17 -1.01
C ASN A 3 36.25 -6.52 -1.75
N ALA A 4 35.28 -7.34 -1.37
CA ALA A 4 35.03 -8.63 -2.03
C ALA A 4 34.66 -8.47 -3.50
N LEU A 5 33.84 -7.43 -3.83
CA LEU A 5 33.49 -7.14 -5.22
C LEU A 5 34.74 -6.79 -6.07
N THR A 6 35.64 -5.97 -5.53
CA THR A 6 36.85 -5.55 -6.25
C THR A 6 37.90 -6.65 -6.36
N GLU A 7 38.00 -7.53 -5.38
CA GLU A 7 38.97 -8.63 -5.37
C GLU A 7 38.54 -9.81 -6.25
N LEU A 8 37.25 -10.11 -6.31
CA LEU A 8 36.70 -11.30 -6.95
C LEU A 8 36.12 -11.06 -8.35
N THR A 9 35.88 -9.80 -8.74
CA THR A 9 35.25 -9.46 -10.00
C THR A 9 35.83 -8.21 -10.65
N ALA A 10 35.64 -8.07 -11.98
CA ALA A 10 36.02 -6.91 -12.78
C ALA A 10 34.81 -6.08 -13.18
N PRO A 11 34.95 -4.77 -13.51
CA PRO A 11 33.88 -3.98 -14.12
C PRO A 11 33.33 -4.68 -15.38
N GLY A 12 32.02 -4.71 -15.52
CA GLY A 12 31.30 -5.39 -16.61
C GLY A 12 30.92 -6.84 -16.32
N ASP A 13 31.48 -7.47 -15.28
CA ASP A 13 31.08 -8.84 -14.90
C ASP A 13 29.62 -8.93 -14.49
N LEU A 14 29.03 -10.11 -14.73
CA LEU A 14 27.66 -10.44 -14.33
C LEU A 14 27.67 -11.24 -13.03
N LEU A 15 27.07 -10.70 -11.99
CA LEU A 15 26.90 -11.36 -10.70
C LEU A 15 25.50 -11.95 -10.59
N LEU A 16 25.41 -13.15 -10.03
CA LEU A 16 24.14 -13.78 -9.69
C LEU A 16 23.88 -13.63 -8.19
N HIS A 17 22.75 -12.99 -7.85
CA HIS A 17 22.30 -12.78 -6.48
C HIS A 17 21.06 -13.62 -6.22
N VAL A 18 21.24 -14.80 -5.66
CA VAL A 18 20.16 -15.74 -5.33
C VAL A 18 19.58 -15.40 -3.97
N ALA A 19 18.24 -15.55 -3.82
CA ALA A 19 17.49 -15.18 -2.62
C ALA A 19 17.71 -13.70 -2.23
N ALA A 20 17.70 -12.82 -3.20
CA ALA A 20 17.98 -11.40 -3.07
C ALA A 20 16.96 -10.71 -2.14
N THR A 21 17.41 -10.23 -0.97
CA THR A 21 16.56 -9.60 0.05
C THR A 21 16.79 -8.11 0.23
N ALA A 22 18.02 -7.64 0.01
CA ALA A 22 18.42 -6.27 0.29
C ALA A 22 18.90 -5.53 -0.96
N GLY A 23 18.35 -4.35 -1.21
CA GLY A 23 18.74 -3.50 -2.33
C GLY A 23 20.15 -2.90 -2.22
N THR A 24 20.73 -2.86 -1.02
CA THR A 24 22.07 -2.31 -0.79
C THR A 24 23.14 -3.04 -1.61
N TYR A 25 23.11 -4.38 -1.63
CA TYR A 25 24.03 -5.19 -2.40
C TYR A 25 23.91 -4.88 -3.90
N VAL A 26 22.70 -4.79 -4.41
CA VAL A 26 22.42 -4.49 -5.82
C VAL A 26 22.98 -3.11 -6.19
N ARG A 27 22.71 -2.10 -5.37
CA ARG A 27 23.18 -0.73 -5.59
C ARG A 27 24.70 -0.65 -5.60
N GLU A 28 25.39 -1.27 -4.66
CA GLU A 28 26.84 -1.27 -4.61
C GLU A 28 27.47 -2.01 -5.80
N THR A 29 26.88 -3.13 -6.22
CA THR A 29 27.32 -3.87 -7.41
C THR A 29 27.21 -3.01 -8.67
N VAL A 30 26.08 -2.34 -8.87
CA VAL A 30 25.86 -1.47 -10.03
C VAL A 30 26.79 -0.25 -9.98
N ASN A 31 26.93 0.39 -8.81
CA ASN A 31 27.85 1.53 -8.64
C ASN A 31 29.31 1.17 -8.90
N ALA A 32 29.68 -0.09 -8.64
CA ALA A 32 31.02 -0.60 -8.95
C ALA A 32 31.18 -1.01 -10.42
N GLY A 33 30.21 -0.70 -11.29
CA GLY A 33 30.26 -0.97 -12.73
C GLY A 33 30.05 -2.43 -13.12
N ARG A 34 29.49 -3.26 -12.24
CA ARG A 34 29.12 -4.65 -12.52
C ARG A 34 27.66 -4.74 -12.89
N ARG A 35 27.30 -5.83 -13.59
CA ARG A 35 25.90 -6.20 -13.86
C ARG A 35 25.44 -7.19 -12.80
N ILE A 36 24.16 -7.20 -12.47
CA ILE A 36 23.60 -8.12 -11.48
C ILE A 36 22.29 -8.71 -11.96
N LEU A 37 22.13 -10.00 -11.76
CA LEU A 37 20.86 -10.72 -11.90
C LEU A 37 20.39 -11.14 -10.53
N SER A 38 19.32 -10.51 -10.05
CA SER A 38 18.72 -10.81 -8.74
C SER A 38 17.53 -11.73 -8.91
N LEU A 39 17.51 -12.83 -8.14
CA LEU A 39 16.44 -13.82 -8.12
C LEU A 39 15.86 -13.94 -6.72
N ASN A 40 14.53 -13.93 -6.62
CA ASN A 40 13.82 -14.24 -5.38
C ASN A 40 12.46 -14.88 -5.70
N VAL A 41 12.04 -15.86 -4.92
CA VAL A 41 10.70 -16.45 -5.01
C VAL A 41 9.62 -15.50 -4.48
N ASN A 42 10.00 -14.59 -3.56
CA ASN A 42 9.14 -13.51 -3.07
C ASN A 42 9.32 -12.28 -3.98
N PRO A 43 8.27 -11.77 -4.65
CA PRO A 43 8.38 -10.61 -5.52
C PRO A 43 8.62 -9.28 -4.77
N ILE A 44 8.26 -9.17 -3.50
CA ILE A 44 8.36 -7.92 -2.73
C ILE A 44 9.80 -7.36 -2.67
N PRO A 45 10.84 -8.13 -2.32
CA PRO A 45 12.22 -7.64 -2.38
C PRO A 45 12.64 -7.13 -3.76
N LEU A 46 12.13 -7.75 -4.84
CA LEU A 46 12.42 -7.30 -6.21
C LEU A 46 11.78 -5.94 -6.52
N VAL A 47 10.57 -5.69 -6.02
CA VAL A 47 9.91 -4.37 -6.11
C VAL A 47 10.74 -3.31 -5.37
N TRP A 48 11.20 -3.59 -4.15
CA TRP A 48 12.04 -2.68 -3.37
C TRP A 48 13.38 -2.39 -4.05
N MET A 49 14.04 -3.41 -4.58
CA MET A 49 15.27 -3.24 -5.34
C MET A 49 15.06 -2.36 -6.57
N HIS A 50 13.95 -2.57 -7.29
CA HIS A 50 13.59 -1.73 -8.42
C HIS A 50 13.39 -0.26 -8.03
N LEU A 51 12.69 0.00 -6.92
CA LEU A 51 12.51 1.37 -6.40
C LEU A 51 13.83 2.04 -6.05
N LEU A 52 14.74 1.31 -5.40
CA LEU A 52 16.06 1.80 -5.03
C LEU A 52 16.92 2.16 -6.25
N LEU A 53 16.80 1.41 -7.34
CA LEU A 53 17.56 1.65 -8.56
C LEU A 53 16.93 2.72 -9.45
N ALA A 54 15.59 2.74 -9.57
CA ALA A 54 14.89 3.66 -10.45
C ALA A 54 14.91 5.12 -9.95
N HIS A 55 15.01 5.33 -8.63
CA HIS A 55 15.09 6.65 -7.96
C HIS A 55 14.27 7.74 -8.64
N PRO A 56 12.96 7.58 -8.81
CA PRO A 56 12.17 8.61 -9.45
C PRO A 56 12.22 9.91 -8.63
N PRO A 57 12.37 11.09 -9.26
CA PRO A 57 12.42 12.35 -8.54
C PRO A 57 11.18 12.53 -7.66
N LYS A 58 11.35 12.98 -6.41
CA LYS A 58 10.26 13.22 -5.46
C LYS A 58 9.15 14.09 -6.06
N ALA A 59 9.51 15.13 -6.79
CA ALA A 59 8.55 16.02 -7.47
C ALA A 59 7.67 15.25 -8.47
N LYS A 60 8.25 14.30 -9.21
CA LYS A 60 7.50 13.47 -10.16
C LYS A 60 6.54 12.53 -9.46
N LEU A 61 6.97 11.87 -8.38
CA LEU A 61 6.08 11.03 -7.56
C LEU A 61 4.95 11.83 -6.93
N SER A 62 5.25 13.01 -6.38
CA SER A 62 4.26 13.91 -5.80
C SER A 62 3.21 14.33 -6.84
N ALA A 63 3.63 14.72 -8.06
CA ALA A 63 2.73 15.05 -9.14
C ALA A 63 1.84 13.86 -9.56
N LEU A 64 2.40 12.65 -9.59
CA LEU A 64 1.62 11.44 -9.89
C LEU A 64 0.60 11.12 -8.80
N LEU A 65 0.96 11.28 -7.52
CA LEU A 65 0.02 11.10 -6.39
C LEU A 65 -1.11 12.13 -6.44
N THR A 66 -0.82 13.39 -6.76
CA THR A 66 -1.84 14.42 -6.98
C THR A 66 -2.77 14.02 -8.12
N ARG A 67 -2.20 13.65 -9.28
CA ARG A 67 -3.00 13.18 -10.43
C ARG A 67 -3.85 11.96 -10.10
N LEU A 68 -3.33 11.01 -9.31
CA LEU A 68 -4.08 9.84 -8.82
C LEU A 68 -5.26 10.26 -7.93
N GLY A 69 -5.02 11.22 -7.02
CA GLY A 69 -6.04 11.77 -6.13
C GLY A 69 -7.14 12.55 -6.84
N ASP A 70 -6.84 13.13 -8.00
CA ASP A 70 -7.79 13.91 -8.79
C ASP A 70 -8.70 13.05 -9.68
N ILE A 71 -8.35 11.77 -9.95
CA ILE A 71 -9.21 10.86 -10.72
C ILE A 71 -10.55 10.68 -9.99
N PRO A 72 -11.69 10.99 -10.64
CA PRO A 72 -12.96 11.02 -9.94
C PRO A 72 -13.43 9.63 -9.46
N LYS A 73 -14.04 9.60 -8.28
CA LYS A 73 -14.86 8.53 -7.73
C LYS A 73 -16.19 9.13 -7.26
N GLU A 74 -17.31 8.60 -7.74
CA GLU A 74 -18.64 9.12 -7.36
C GLU A 74 -18.79 10.64 -7.55
N ASN A 75 -18.34 11.15 -8.70
CA ASN A 75 -18.40 12.57 -9.11
C ASN A 75 -17.59 13.55 -8.24
N ARG A 76 -16.59 13.07 -7.49
CA ARG A 76 -15.65 13.88 -6.70
C ARG A 76 -14.22 13.35 -6.82
N PRO A 77 -13.19 14.17 -6.58
CA PRO A 77 -11.80 13.71 -6.55
C PRO A 77 -11.62 12.52 -5.60
N PHE A 78 -10.80 11.54 -5.99
CA PHE A 78 -10.61 10.32 -5.19
C PHE A 78 -10.05 10.63 -3.79
N VAL A 79 -9.17 11.61 -3.66
CA VAL A 79 -8.67 12.04 -2.35
C VAL A 79 -9.81 12.48 -1.43
N ARG A 80 -10.80 13.21 -1.95
CA ARG A 80 -11.97 13.63 -1.17
C ARG A 80 -12.89 12.47 -0.83
N TYR A 81 -13.07 11.54 -1.77
CA TYR A 81 -13.80 10.31 -1.49
C TYR A 81 -13.16 9.53 -0.33
N VAL A 82 -11.82 9.39 -0.32
CA VAL A 82 -11.10 8.72 0.77
C VAL A 82 -11.27 9.48 2.10
N GLU A 83 -11.10 10.80 2.09
CA GLU A 83 -11.31 11.61 3.30
C GLU A 83 -12.72 11.43 3.87
N ASP A 84 -13.75 11.42 3.02
CA ASP A 84 -15.15 11.29 3.44
C ASP A 84 -15.46 9.93 4.07
N ILE A 85 -14.90 8.85 3.55
CA ILE A 85 -15.13 7.52 4.14
C ILE A 85 -14.36 7.27 5.44
N TYR A 86 -13.35 8.13 5.75
CA TYR A 86 -12.64 8.15 7.02
C TYR A 86 -13.02 9.33 7.91
N GLN A 87 -14.10 10.05 7.57
CA GLN A 87 -14.61 11.08 8.47
C GLN A 87 -15.02 10.50 9.81
N SER A 88 -14.63 11.18 10.87
CA SER A 88 -14.90 10.76 12.24
C SER A 88 -14.98 11.97 13.17
N PRO A 89 -15.89 11.97 14.16
CA PRO A 89 -15.94 13.02 15.16
C PRO A 89 -14.66 13.08 16.00
N CYS A 90 -14.13 14.28 16.17
CA CYS A 90 -12.99 14.51 17.03
C CYS A 90 -13.30 14.16 18.47
N PRO A 91 -12.51 13.33 19.17
CA PRO A 91 -12.75 12.97 20.58
C PRO A 91 -12.76 14.17 21.53
N LYS A 92 -12.08 15.28 21.17
CA LYS A 92 -11.98 16.47 22.03
C LYS A 92 -13.11 17.47 21.83
N CYS A 93 -13.47 17.80 20.59
CA CYS A 93 -14.41 18.90 20.30
C CYS A 93 -15.67 18.44 19.56
N GLY A 94 -15.80 17.17 19.19
CA GLY A 94 -16.94 16.62 18.46
C GLY A 94 -17.03 17.01 16.99
N GLN A 95 -16.22 17.98 16.51
CA GLN A 95 -16.23 18.40 15.12
C GLN A 95 -15.65 17.32 14.20
N SER A 96 -16.10 17.30 12.94
CA SER A 96 -15.64 16.33 11.96
C SER A 96 -14.14 16.50 11.66
N GLY A 97 -13.41 15.41 11.70
CA GLY A 97 -12.02 15.28 11.28
C GLY A 97 -11.83 14.04 10.43
N VAL A 98 -10.59 13.72 10.10
CA VAL A 98 -10.24 12.51 9.35
C VAL A 98 -9.54 11.53 10.29
N ALA A 99 -10.03 10.31 10.36
CA ALA A 99 -9.39 9.25 11.13
C ALA A 99 -8.07 8.86 10.45
N GLU A 100 -6.96 8.98 11.17
CA GLU A 100 -5.64 8.53 10.73
C GLU A 100 -5.51 7.02 10.88
N TRP A 101 -6.11 6.47 11.93
CA TRP A 101 -6.28 5.04 12.11
C TRP A 101 -7.54 4.73 12.93
N LEU A 102 -8.01 3.50 12.77
CA LEU A 102 -9.06 2.88 13.55
C LEU A 102 -8.53 1.53 14.04
N LEU A 103 -8.45 1.35 15.36
CA LEU A 103 -8.16 0.04 15.95
C LEU A 103 -9.39 -0.84 15.79
N TRP A 104 -9.21 -1.98 15.17
CA TRP A 104 -10.26 -2.91 14.80
C TRP A 104 -10.17 -4.17 15.64
N ASP A 105 -11.26 -4.52 16.33
CA ASP A 105 -11.36 -5.81 16.97
C ASP A 105 -11.80 -6.88 15.98
N ARG A 106 -11.00 -7.93 15.89
CA ARG A 106 -11.18 -8.98 14.90
C ARG A 106 -12.35 -9.90 15.23
N GLU A 107 -12.63 -10.14 16.51
CA GLU A 107 -13.70 -11.04 16.95
C GLU A 107 -15.07 -10.39 16.75
N SER A 108 -15.25 -9.18 17.23
CA SER A 108 -16.51 -8.44 17.07
C SER A 108 -16.69 -7.82 15.68
N GLN A 109 -15.64 -7.78 14.85
CA GLN A 109 -15.63 -7.10 13.55
C GLN A 109 -16.08 -5.62 13.65
N GLN A 110 -15.62 -4.94 14.72
CA GLN A 110 -15.98 -3.55 15.01
C GLN A 110 -14.71 -2.72 15.29
N PRO A 111 -14.72 -1.43 14.96
CA PRO A 111 -13.70 -0.53 15.46
C PRO A 111 -13.89 -0.31 16.97
N VAL A 112 -12.79 -0.24 17.74
CA VAL A 112 -12.83 -0.06 19.21
C VAL A 112 -12.17 1.23 19.67
N SER A 113 -11.25 1.77 18.90
CA SER A 113 -10.56 3.03 19.20
C SER A 113 -10.17 3.74 17.91
N LYS A 114 -9.89 5.03 18.00
CA LYS A 114 -9.53 5.86 16.85
C LYS A 114 -8.52 6.94 17.19
N ARG A 115 -7.83 7.39 16.15
CA ARG A 115 -7.02 8.60 16.14
C ARG A 115 -7.51 9.51 15.03
N VAL A 116 -7.91 10.73 15.39
CA VAL A 116 -8.53 11.67 14.46
C VAL A 116 -7.69 12.93 14.35
N ARG A 117 -7.30 13.30 13.12
CA ARG A 117 -6.74 14.61 12.81
C ARG A 117 -7.88 15.61 12.65
N CYS A 118 -7.98 16.52 13.60
CA CYS A 118 -9.05 17.51 13.66
C CYS A 118 -8.60 18.86 13.08
N PRO A 119 -9.24 19.34 12.00
CA PRO A 119 -8.92 20.64 11.42
C PRO A 119 -9.30 21.80 12.34
N HIS A 120 -10.33 21.63 13.19
CA HIS A 120 -10.78 22.64 14.14
C HIS A 120 -9.81 22.81 15.31
N CYS A 121 -9.41 21.70 15.97
CA CYS A 121 -8.41 21.72 17.03
C CYS A 121 -6.98 21.94 16.51
N ARG A 122 -6.73 21.73 15.23
CA ARG A 122 -5.41 21.70 14.55
C ARG A 122 -4.43 20.70 15.20
N GLN A 123 -4.95 19.65 15.79
CA GLN A 123 -4.22 18.61 16.50
C GLN A 123 -4.84 17.24 16.24
N THR A 124 -4.07 16.21 16.54
CA THR A 124 -4.52 14.84 16.50
C THR A 124 -4.94 14.37 17.89
N HIS A 125 -6.08 13.70 18.00
CA HIS A 125 -6.63 13.21 19.26
C HIS A 125 -7.00 11.73 19.15
N GLU A 126 -6.67 10.97 20.18
CA GLU A 126 -7.08 9.58 20.35
C GLU A 126 -8.30 9.50 21.27
N GLY A 127 -9.15 8.51 21.04
CA GLY A 127 -10.31 8.30 21.89
C GLY A 127 -11.17 7.12 21.42
N PRO A 128 -12.28 6.88 22.15
CA PRO A 128 -13.22 5.81 21.80
C PRO A 128 -13.93 6.10 20.48
N ILE A 129 -14.43 5.05 19.86
CA ILE A 129 -15.31 5.17 18.71
C ILE A 129 -16.68 5.74 19.10
N THR A 130 -17.38 6.30 18.11
CA THR A 130 -18.73 6.81 18.25
C THR A 130 -19.70 6.00 17.39
N ALA A 131 -21.02 6.18 17.61
CA ALA A 131 -22.05 5.56 16.76
C ALA A 131 -21.86 5.91 15.27
N GLN A 132 -21.38 7.12 14.98
CA GLN A 132 -21.08 7.53 13.60
C GLN A 132 -19.95 6.70 12.98
N ASP A 133 -18.90 6.37 13.73
CA ASP A 133 -17.80 5.53 13.24
C ASP A 133 -18.27 4.11 12.93
N VAL A 134 -19.16 3.58 13.78
CA VAL A 134 -19.80 2.27 13.57
C VAL A 134 -20.63 2.30 12.29
N THR A 135 -21.51 3.28 12.15
CA THR A 135 -22.37 3.44 10.95
C THR A 135 -21.54 3.57 9.67
N GLN A 136 -20.44 4.35 9.71
CA GLN A 136 -19.52 4.46 8.58
C GLN A 136 -18.83 3.12 8.24
N SER A 137 -18.46 2.33 9.23
CA SER A 137 -17.88 1.01 8.99
C SER A 137 -18.89 0.02 8.43
N GLU A 138 -20.16 0.11 8.86
CA GLU A 138 -21.26 -0.74 8.39
C GLU A 138 -21.61 -0.55 6.92
N ARG A 139 -21.38 0.64 6.35
CA ARG A 139 -21.54 0.89 4.90
C ARG A 139 -20.68 -0.04 4.02
N PHE A 140 -19.64 -0.65 4.58
CA PHE A 140 -18.73 -1.57 3.90
C PHE A 140 -18.88 -3.02 4.39
N LYS A 141 -19.81 -3.30 5.32
CA LYS A 141 -19.97 -4.62 5.97
C LYS A 141 -20.54 -5.72 5.07
N ASP A 142 -21.18 -5.37 3.96
CA ASP A 142 -21.51 -6.38 2.93
C ASP A 142 -20.26 -7.01 2.32
N GLY A 143 -19.35 -7.26 3.22
CA GLY A 143 -17.93 -7.49 3.11
C GLY A 143 -17.48 -8.84 2.59
N SER A 144 -18.40 -9.66 2.11
CA SER A 144 -18.17 -10.61 1.03
C SER A 144 -18.42 -9.94 -0.33
N GLY A 145 -18.35 -8.59 -0.37
CA GLY A 145 -18.57 -7.78 -1.55
C GLY A 145 -17.53 -8.01 -2.65
N PRO A 146 -17.74 -7.37 -3.82
CA PRO A 146 -16.89 -7.58 -4.99
C PRO A 146 -15.39 -7.47 -4.71
N ALA A 147 -14.98 -6.57 -3.82
CA ALA A 147 -13.57 -6.36 -3.47
C ALA A 147 -12.91 -7.60 -2.84
N TYR A 148 -13.62 -8.31 -1.96
CA TYR A 148 -13.13 -9.55 -1.35
C TYR A 148 -12.90 -10.64 -2.40
N TYR A 149 -13.91 -10.89 -3.24
CA TYR A 149 -13.79 -11.93 -4.27
C TYR A 149 -12.76 -11.58 -5.36
N MET A 150 -12.64 -10.30 -5.70
CA MET A 150 -11.61 -9.83 -6.62
C MET A 150 -10.22 -10.01 -6.03
N ALA A 151 -10.01 -9.71 -4.73
CA ALA A 151 -8.76 -9.95 -4.04
C ALA A 151 -8.41 -11.42 -4.04
N LEU A 152 -9.32 -12.24 -3.57
CA LEU A 152 -9.13 -13.68 -3.48
C LEU A 152 -8.85 -14.31 -4.85
N GLY A 153 -9.56 -13.89 -5.89
CA GLY A 153 -9.36 -14.39 -7.25
C GLY A 153 -8.01 -13.97 -7.88
N ARG A 154 -7.44 -12.82 -7.44
CA ARG A 154 -6.09 -12.40 -7.86
C ARG A 154 -4.96 -13.14 -7.13
N ILE A 155 -5.19 -13.56 -5.87
CA ILE A 155 -4.19 -14.23 -5.04
C ILE A 155 -4.18 -15.73 -5.32
N ALA A 156 -5.35 -16.35 -5.47
CA ALA A 156 -5.49 -17.79 -5.65
C ALA A 156 -6.67 -18.14 -6.55
N ASN A 157 -6.42 -18.98 -7.55
CA ASN A 157 -7.46 -19.51 -8.41
C ASN A 157 -8.44 -20.39 -7.62
N PRO A 158 -9.68 -20.63 -8.13
CA PRO A 158 -10.66 -21.48 -7.44
C PRO A 158 -10.14 -22.88 -7.07
N GLU A 159 -9.27 -23.44 -7.88
CA GLU A 159 -8.70 -24.78 -7.71
C GLU A 159 -7.37 -24.81 -6.94
N ASP A 160 -6.87 -23.64 -6.50
CA ASP A 160 -5.61 -23.53 -5.79
C ASP A 160 -5.71 -24.18 -4.40
N PRO A 161 -4.85 -25.16 -4.05
CA PRO A 161 -4.83 -25.77 -2.71
C PRO A 161 -4.60 -24.76 -1.59
N GLY A 162 -3.93 -23.64 -1.87
CA GLY A 162 -3.67 -22.55 -0.95
C GLY A 162 -4.83 -21.55 -0.78
N ARG A 163 -5.94 -21.71 -1.53
CA ARG A 163 -7.05 -20.74 -1.53
C ARG A 163 -7.65 -20.48 -0.15
N GLY A 164 -7.71 -21.49 0.71
CA GLY A 164 -8.16 -21.33 2.09
C GLY A 164 -7.28 -20.36 2.88
N ARG A 165 -5.96 -20.49 2.75
CA ARG A 165 -4.99 -19.58 3.38
C ARG A 165 -5.08 -18.16 2.78
N ALA A 166 -5.24 -18.05 1.47
CA ALA A 166 -5.46 -16.77 0.80
C ALA A 166 -6.72 -16.06 1.31
N ALA A 167 -7.81 -16.80 1.53
CA ALA A 167 -9.05 -16.28 2.10
C ALA A 167 -8.84 -15.71 3.52
N GLU A 168 -8.07 -16.41 4.36
CA GLU A 168 -7.72 -15.89 5.70
C GLU A 168 -6.84 -14.64 5.65
N LEU A 169 -5.89 -14.57 4.71
CA LEU A 169 -5.07 -13.36 4.50
C LEU A 169 -5.92 -12.16 4.05
N VAL A 170 -6.86 -12.36 3.14
CA VAL A 170 -7.76 -11.27 2.69
C VAL A 170 -8.60 -10.74 3.85
N LYS A 171 -9.01 -11.59 4.80
CA LYS A 171 -9.76 -11.18 6.01
C LYS A 171 -8.94 -10.35 7.00
N LEU A 172 -7.62 -10.23 6.84
CA LEU A 172 -6.81 -9.30 7.64
C LEU A 172 -7.16 -7.84 7.35
N TYR A 173 -7.68 -7.57 6.17
CA TYR A 173 -8.09 -6.23 5.76
C TYR A 173 -9.58 -6.03 6.03
N THR A 174 -9.94 -4.87 6.57
CA THR A 174 -11.36 -4.51 6.64
C THR A 174 -11.94 -4.36 5.23
N PRO A 175 -13.24 -4.62 5.02
CA PRO A 175 -13.87 -4.46 3.70
C PRO A 175 -13.65 -3.07 3.10
N ARG A 176 -13.63 -2.03 3.94
CA ARG A 176 -13.35 -0.64 3.54
C ARG A 176 -11.92 -0.49 3.00
N ASN A 177 -10.91 -0.97 3.73
CA ASN A 177 -9.52 -0.90 3.30
C ASN A 177 -9.30 -1.69 2.02
N LEU A 178 -9.89 -2.89 1.93
CA LEU A 178 -9.79 -3.73 0.75
C LEU A 178 -10.37 -3.05 -0.50
N SER A 179 -11.55 -2.41 -0.37
CA SER A 179 -12.15 -1.63 -1.45
C SER A 179 -11.24 -0.50 -1.93
N LEU A 180 -10.62 0.24 -0.99
CA LEU A 180 -9.71 1.33 -1.33
C LEU A 180 -8.40 0.88 -1.96
N ILE A 181 -7.84 -0.25 -1.50
CA ILE A 181 -6.66 -0.85 -2.11
C ILE A 181 -6.95 -1.16 -3.59
N PHE A 182 -8.08 -1.81 -3.88
CA PHE A 182 -8.49 -2.10 -5.26
C PHE A 182 -8.74 -0.85 -6.08
N ASP A 183 -9.44 0.12 -5.53
CA ASP A 183 -9.68 1.40 -6.20
C ASP A 183 -8.36 2.11 -6.53
N THR A 184 -7.39 2.06 -5.64
CA THR A 184 -6.06 2.65 -5.84
C THR A 184 -5.29 1.91 -6.93
N ILE A 185 -5.21 0.59 -6.86
CA ILE A 185 -4.54 -0.24 -7.87
C ILE A 185 -5.13 0.01 -9.26
N ASN A 186 -6.46 -0.04 -9.39
CA ASN A 186 -7.14 0.18 -10.66
C ASN A 186 -6.89 1.58 -11.23
N ARG A 187 -6.75 2.60 -10.37
CA ARG A 187 -6.41 3.96 -10.81
C ARG A 187 -4.98 4.08 -11.27
N VAL A 188 -4.03 3.49 -10.55
CA VAL A 188 -2.64 3.44 -10.98
C VAL A 188 -2.53 2.82 -12.37
N GLN A 189 -3.19 1.69 -12.61
CA GLN A 189 -3.22 1.02 -13.90
C GLN A 189 -3.83 1.89 -15.02
N ARG A 190 -4.90 2.64 -14.73
CA ARG A 190 -5.55 3.57 -15.68
C ARG A 190 -4.70 4.79 -16.02
N LEU A 191 -3.68 5.10 -15.26
CA LEU A 191 -2.74 6.18 -15.60
C LEU A 191 -1.85 5.84 -16.80
N HIS A 192 -1.78 4.57 -17.21
CA HIS A 192 -0.95 4.08 -18.32
C HIS A 192 0.48 4.62 -18.25
N LEU A 193 1.08 4.48 -17.08
CA LEU A 193 2.42 4.99 -16.81
C LEU A 193 3.49 4.09 -17.41
N PRO A 194 4.69 4.62 -17.71
CA PRO A 194 5.87 3.78 -17.92
C PRO A 194 6.08 2.83 -16.72
N GLU A 195 6.49 1.60 -17.00
CA GLU A 195 6.58 0.50 -16.02
C GLU A 195 7.32 0.89 -14.73
N HIS A 196 8.44 1.61 -14.84
CA HIS A 196 9.22 2.03 -13.67
C HIS A 196 8.46 3.00 -12.74
N LEU A 197 7.55 3.83 -13.27
CA LEU A 197 6.72 4.75 -12.48
C LEU A 197 5.52 4.03 -11.87
N GLU A 198 4.89 3.13 -12.60
CA GLU A 198 3.83 2.28 -12.09
C GLU A 198 4.33 1.42 -10.93
N ARG A 199 5.46 0.74 -11.10
CA ARG A 199 6.12 -0.02 -10.02
C ARG A 199 6.46 0.87 -8.82
N SER A 200 6.87 2.12 -9.04
CA SER A 200 7.15 3.06 -7.95
C SER A 200 5.91 3.41 -7.15
N LEU A 201 4.77 3.67 -7.80
CA LEU A 201 3.50 3.91 -7.11
C LEU A 201 3.00 2.66 -6.37
N MET A 202 3.13 1.48 -6.97
CA MET A 202 2.80 0.21 -6.31
C MET A 202 3.67 -0.06 -5.08
N GLY A 203 4.96 0.29 -5.15
CA GLY A 203 5.85 0.20 -4.00
C GLY A 203 5.46 1.15 -2.86
N LEU A 204 5.06 2.39 -3.16
CA LEU A 204 4.51 3.31 -2.15
C LEU A 204 3.21 2.78 -1.53
N LEU A 205 2.37 2.11 -2.32
CA LEU A 205 1.17 1.46 -1.80
C LEU A 205 1.54 0.30 -0.85
N LEU A 206 2.51 -0.53 -1.21
CA LEU A 206 3.00 -1.61 -0.35
C LEU A 206 3.55 -1.07 0.97
N GLU A 207 4.33 0.02 0.95
CA GLU A 207 4.82 0.68 2.16
C GLU A 207 3.68 1.17 3.06
N ALA A 208 2.65 1.77 2.45
CA ALA A 208 1.48 2.24 3.18
C ALA A 208 0.64 1.10 3.79
N LEU A 209 0.77 -0.13 3.30
CA LEU A 209 0.06 -1.31 3.82
C LEU A 209 0.82 -2.02 4.95
N ASP A 210 2.11 -1.72 5.12
CA ASP A 210 2.97 -2.31 6.15
C ASP A 210 2.96 -1.49 7.46
N GLN A 211 2.29 -0.33 7.50
CA GLN A 211 2.15 0.55 8.66
C GLN A 211 0.82 0.34 9.38
#